data_7283077b138356456174a070a1caf798
#
_entry.id   7283077b138356456174a070a1caf798
#
_cell.length_a   1.000
_cell.length_b   1.000
_cell.length_c   1.000
_cell.angle_alpha   90.00
_cell.angle_beta   90.00
_cell.angle_gamma   90.00
#
_symmetry.space_group_name_H-M   'P 1'
#
loop_
_entity.id
_entity.type
_entity.pdbx_description
1 polymer ?
#
loop_
_entity_poly.entity_id
_entity_poly.type
_entity_poly.pdbx_seq_one_letter_code
_entity_poly.pdbx_strand_id
1 'polypeptide(L)'
;CVECFVRNADDDTYYNIECNCIGTLLVGVGTGRHDRRRMSADVLAGVKRWASLGRESFDERIGVTSWEVALVIPVSLFGEHPIALEAGAVLCANFYKCGDELAVPHFLSWNPIEVATPDFHRPEFFGTLLLD
;
A
#
# COMPACT_ATOMS: atom_id res chain seq x y z
N CYS A 1 -9.43 -2.62 -0.18
CA CYS A 1 -8.35 -1.70 -0.56
C CYS A 1 -7.34 -2.35 -1.50
N VAL A 2 -6.51 -1.55 -2.14
CA VAL A 2 -5.24 -1.94 -2.76
C VAL A 2 -4.12 -1.36 -1.93
N GLU A 3 -2.99 -2.08 -1.87
CA GLU A 3 -1.90 -1.70 -0.99
C GLU A 3 -0.56 -1.84 -1.73
N CYS A 4 0.38 -0.96 -1.42
CA CYS A 4 1.77 -1.01 -1.87
C CYS A 4 2.66 -0.90 -0.64
N PHE A 5 3.45 -1.93 -0.39
CA PHE A 5 4.46 -1.92 0.66
C PHE A 5 5.82 -1.84 0.00
N VAL A 6 6.67 -0.91 0.44
CA VAL A 6 7.94 -0.63 -0.23
C VAL A 6 9.02 -0.18 0.75
N ARG A 7 10.25 -0.62 0.51
CA ARG A 7 11.47 -0.19 1.22
C ARG A 7 12.69 -0.20 0.30
N ASN A 8 13.76 0.43 0.69
CA ASN A 8 15.07 0.20 0.08
C ASN A 8 15.51 -1.27 0.32
N ALA A 9 16.34 -1.80 -0.54
CA ALA A 9 16.77 -3.19 -0.45
C ALA A 9 17.58 -3.50 0.83
N ASP A 10 18.29 -2.52 1.35
CA ASP A 10 19.19 -2.59 2.51
C ASP A 10 18.59 -2.00 3.81
N ASP A 11 17.28 -1.65 3.81
CA ASP A 11 16.58 -1.10 4.98
C ASP A 11 15.54 -2.12 5.49
N ASP A 12 15.36 -2.20 6.81
CA ASP A 12 14.29 -3.00 7.41
C ASP A 12 12.98 -2.22 7.55
N THR A 13 13.06 -0.88 7.49
CA THR A 13 11.90 -0.01 7.57
C THR A 13 11.20 0.07 6.22
N TYR A 14 9.90 -0.19 6.20
CA TYR A 14 9.07 -0.09 5.00
C TYR A 14 7.90 0.86 5.18
N TYR A 15 7.45 1.42 4.07
CA TYR A 15 6.18 2.12 3.98
C TYR A 15 5.08 1.15 3.57
N ASN A 16 3.94 1.19 4.24
CA ASN A 16 2.70 0.59 3.76
C ASN A 16 1.73 1.69 3.35
N ILE A 17 1.31 1.66 2.10
CA ILE A 17 0.42 2.63 1.47
C ILE A 17 -0.85 1.89 1.08
N GLU A 18 -1.96 2.20 1.73
CA GLU A 18 -3.24 1.51 1.56
C GLU A 18 -4.28 2.51 1.04
N CYS A 19 -5.00 2.15 -0.02
CA CYS A 19 -6.01 2.99 -0.63
C CYS A 19 -7.27 2.18 -0.92
N ASN A 20 -8.42 2.63 -0.45
CA ASN A 20 -9.69 2.00 -0.77
C ASN A 20 -10.28 2.50 -2.09
N CYS A 21 -11.39 1.90 -2.52
CA CYS A 21 -12.03 2.16 -3.82
C CYS A 21 -12.61 3.58 -3.97
N ILE A 22 -12.70 4.37 -2.91
CA ILE A 22 -13.13 5.77 -2.92
C ILE A 22 -11.97 6.75 -2.63
N GLY A 23 -10.73 6.25 -2.62
CA GLY A 23 -9.54 7.08 -2.44
C GLY A 23 -9.23 7.46 -0.98
N THR A 24 -9.81 6.79 0.02
CA THR A 24 -9.37 6.94 1.40
C THR A 24 -8.00 6.30 1.55
N LEU A 25 -7.06 7.04 2.12
CA LEU A 25 -5.66 6.67 2.18
C LEU A 25 -5.20 6.49 3.62
N LEU A 26 -4.45 5.43 3.86
CA LEU A 26 -3.66 5.21 5.07
C LEU A 26 -2.21 4.98 4.64
N VAL A 27 -1.27 5.61 5.33
CA VAL A 27 0.16 5.34 5.17
C VAL A 27 0.78 5.14 6.53
N GLY A 28 1.53 4.07 6.66
CA GLY A 28 2.36 3.78 7.83
C GLY A 28 3.83 3.61 7.45
N VAL A 29 4.72 3.75 8.41
CA VAL A 29 6.16 3.52 8.30
C VAL A 29 6.68 2.83 9.55
N GLY A 30 7.45 1.77 9.39
CA GLY A 30 8.00 0.97 10.49
C GLY A 30 8.54 -0.36 10.00
N THR A 31 8.93 -1.22 10.92
CA THR A 31 9.54 -2.53 10.61
C THR A 31 8.53 -3.68 10.68
N GLY A 32 7.30 -3.42 11.13
CA GLY A 32 6.26 -4.46 11.26
C GLY A 32 4.87 -3.88 11.50
N ARG A 33 3.88 -4.78 11.58
CA ARG A 33 2.47 -4.43 11.74
C ARG A 33 2.20 -3.58 13.01
N HIS A 34 2.90 -3.86 14.11
CA HIS A 34 2.58 -3.34 15.44
C HIS A 34 3.48 -2.19 15.89
N ASP A 35 4.58 -1.96 15.21
CA ASP A 35 5.57 -0.92 15.52
C ASP A 35 5.59 0.23 14.52
N ARG A 36 4.71 0.17 13.51
CA ARG A 36 4.58 1.21 12.49
C ARG A 36 3.89 2.46 13.04
N ARG A 37 4.37 3.62 12.64
CA ARG A 37 3.74 4.91 12.89
C ARG A 37 2.89 5.30 11.68
N ARG A 38 1.65 5.70 11.93
CA ARG A 38 0.77 6.25 10.89
C ARG A 38 1.13 7.70 10.59
N MET A 39 1.10 8.06 9.32
CA MET A 39 1.27 9.43 8.88
C MET A 39 0.04 10.28 9.21
N SER A 40 0.29 11.57 9.49
CA SER A 40 -0.75 12.53 9.80
C SER A 40 -1.60 12.89 8.56
N ALA A 41 -2.81 13.39 8.80
CA ALA A 41 -3.70 13.85 7.74
C ALA A 41 -3.06 14.96 6.89
N ASP A 42 -2.25 15.83 7.48
CA ASP A 42 -1.56 16.93 6.79
C ASP A 42 -0.56 16.39 5.76
N VAL A 43 0.21 15.36 6.12
CA VAL A 43 1.13 14.69 5.19
C VAL A 43 0.36 14.02 4.06
N LEU A 44 -0.73 13.30 4.41
CA LEU A 44 -1.56 12.60 3.42
C LEU A 44 -2.33 13.55 2.48
N ALA A 45 -2.59 14.78 2.89
CA ALA A 45 -3.21 15.81 2.04
C ALA A 45 -2.33 16.16 0.82
N GLY A 46 -1.01 15.97 0.91
CA GLY A 46 -0.07 16.15 -0.21
C GLY A 46 -0.18 15.08 -1.31
N VAL A 47 -0.78 13.93 -1.03
CA VAL A 47 -0.98 12.86 -2.02
C VAL A 47 -2.19 13.17 -2.89
N LYS A 48 -1.95 13.42 -4.20
CA LYS A 48 -3.04 13.57 -5.16
C LYS A 48 -3.66 12.20 -5.43
N ARG A 49 -5.00 12.15 -5.47
CA ARG A 49 -5.73 10.89 -5.64
C ARG A 49 -7.02 11.08 -6.41
N TRP A 50 -7.31 10.10 -7.22
CA TRP A 50 -8.54 9.98 -7.98
C TRP A 50 -9.10 8.57 -7.79
N ALA A 51 -10.43 8.44 -7.78
CA ALA A 51 -11.14 7.17 -7.65
C ALA A 51 -12.34 7.16 -8.59
N SER A 52 -12.52 6.08 -9.34
CA SER A 52 -13.59 5.95 -10.34
C SER A 52 -15.00 5.91 -9.73
N LEU A 53 -15.12 5.49 -8.47
CA LEU A 53 -16.39 5.42 -7.74
C LEU A 53 -16.71 6.70 -6.96
N GLY A 54 -15.92 7.76 -7.14
CA GLY A 54 -16.08 9.02 -6.38
C GLY A 54 -15.49 8.92 -4.97
N ARG A 55 -15.96 9.77 -4.06
CA ARG A 55 -15.39 9.92 -2.70
C ARG A 55 -16.42 9.70 -1.58
N GLU A 56 -17.68 9.47 -1.95
CA GLU A 56 -18.75 9.25 -0.99
C GLU A 56 -18.79 7.78 -0.55
N SER A 57 -19.01 7.57 0.75
CA SER A 57 -19.17 6.23 1.30
C SER A 57 -20.45 5.58 0.79
N PHE A 58 -20.41 4.28 0.59
CA PHE A 58 -21.55 3.47 0.18
C PHE A 58 -21.48 2.08 0.84
N ASP A 59 -22.63 1.41 0.91
CA ASP A 59 -22.71 0.05 1.40
C ASP A 59 -22.03 -0.95 0.46
N GLU A 60 -21.63 -2.12 0.97
CA GLU A 60 -20.99 -3.15 0.17
C GLU A 60 -21.85 -3.53 -1.05
N ARG A 61 -21.23 -3.54 -2.22
CA ARG A 61 -21.84 -3.96 -3.48
C ARG A 61 -21.55 -5.45 -3.69
N ILE A 62 -22.60 -6.24 -3.69
CA ILE A 62 -22.50 -7.69 -3.94
C ILE A 62 -22.44 -7.96 -5.44
N GLY A 63 -21.53 -8.86 -5.87
CA GLY A 63 -21.34 -9.28 -7.25
C GLY A 63 -20.06 -8.73 -7.88
N VAL A 64 -19.94 -8.87 -9.20
CA VAL A 64 -18.78 -8.41 -9.95
C VAL A 64 -18.73 -6.89 -9.92
N THR A 65 -17.69 -6.35 -9.34
CA THR A 65 -17.48 -4.90 -9.24
C THR A 65 -16.08 -4.55 -9.78
N SER A 66 -16.04 -3.54 -10.65
CA SER A 66 -14.79 -2.98 -11.17
C SER A 66 -14.62 -1.55 -10.67
N TRP A 67 -13.40 -1.19 -10.28
CA TRP A 67 -13.07 0.16 -9.85
C TRP A 67 -11.58 0.46 -10.09
N GLU A 68 -11.26 1.72 -10.14
CA GLU A 68 -9.92 2.21 -10.38
C GLU A 68 -9.56 3.30 -9.37
N VAL A 69 -8.32 3.33 -8.95
CA VAL A 69 -7.73 4.44 -8.18
C VAL A 69 -6.40 4.83 -8.80
N ALA A 70 -6.07 6.12 -8.73
CA ALA A 70 -4.78 6.64 -9.10
C ALA A 70 -4.22 7.51 -7.97
N LEU A 71 -2.95 7.31 -7.63
CA LEU A 71 -2.23 8.06 -6.62
C LEU A 71 -1.01 8.73 -7.26
N VAL A 72 -0.78 10.00 -6.96
CA VAL A 72 0.51 10.68 -7.19
C VAL A 72 1.10 11.00 -5.83
N ILE A 73 2.10 10.21 -5.46
CA ILE A 73 2.75 10.28 -4.15
C ILE A 73 3.96 11.19 -4.27
N PRO A 74 4.00 12.33 -3.55
CA PRO A 74 5.15 13.21 -3.59
C PRO A 74 6.34 12.57 -2.86
N VAL A 75 7.56 12.80 -3.35
CA VAL A 75 8.81 12.31 -2.73
C VAL A 75 8.91 12.71 -1.26
N SER A 76 8.37 13.88 -0.90
CA SER A 76 8.34 14.37 0.48
C SER A 76 7.57 13.47 1.46
N LEU A 77 6.72 12.57 0.97
CA LEU A 77 6.06 11.56 1.82
C LEU A 77 7.09 10.62 2.46
N PHE A 78 8.19 10.35 1.78
CA PHE A 78 9.27 9.47 2.24
C PHE A 78 10.37 10.21 3.02
N GLY A 79 10.07 11.41 3.54
CA GLY A 79 11.10 12.29 4.13
C GLY A 79 11.79 11.74 5.38
N GLU A 80 11.15 10.86 6.16
CA GLU A 80 11.76 10.28 7.37
C GLU A 80 12.67 9.08 7.06
N HIS A 81 12.30 8.27 6.07
CA HIS A 81 13.08 7.15 5.55
C HIS A 81 13.08 7.26 4.02
N PRO A 82 14.00 8.05 3.44
CA PRO A 82 14.02 8.32 2.01
C PRO A 82 14.11 7.03 1.20
N ILE A 83 13.23 6.89 0.22
CA ILE A 83 13.27 5.80 -0.77
C ILE A 83 14.13 6.26 -1.94
N ALA A 84 15.02 5.40 -2.40
CA ALA A 84 15.83 5.63 -3.60
C ALA A 84 14.91 5.59 -4.83
N LEU A 85 14.72 6.74 -5.50
CA LEU A 85 13.80 6.89 -6.64
C LEU A 85 14.53 7.26 -7.95
N GLU A 86 15.83 7.14 -7.99
CA GLU A 86 16.64 7.34 -9.19
C GLU A 86 16.58 6.09 -10.10
N ALA A 87 16.84 6.30 -11.39
CA ALA A 87 16.94 5.23 -12.37
C ALA A 87 18.03 4.21 -11.98
N GLY A 88 17.72 2.94 -12.07
CA GLY A 88 18.58 1.83 -11.63
C GLY A 88 18.47 1.49 -10.14
N ALA A 89 17.70 2.24 -9.35
CA ALA A 89 17.50 1.89 -7.94
C ALA A 89 16.73 0.56 -7.82
N VAL A 90 17.15 -0.25 -6.84
CA VAL A 90 16.52 -1.55 -6.51
C VAL A 90 15.79 -1.40 -5.18
N LEU A 91 14.49 -1.64 -5.22
CA LEU A 91 13.62 -1.62 -4.04
C LEU A 91 13.10 -3.04 -3.74
N CYS A 92 12.72 -3.26 -2.49
CA CYS A 92 11.90 -4.40 -2.11
C CYS A 92 10.46 -3.92 -1.94
N ALA A 93 9.52 -4.60 -2.62
CA ALA A 93 8.11 -4.19 -2.58
C ALA A 93 7.17 -5.38 -2.72
N ASN A 94 5.93 -5.19 -2.30
CA ASN A 94 4.84 -6.07 -2.66
C ASN A 94 3.55 -5.26 -2.86
N PHE A 95 2.65 -5.78 -3.67
CA PHE A 95 1.37 -5.16 -3.98
C PHE A 95 0.25 -6.13 -3.58
N TYR A 96 -0.81 -5.58 -3.00
CA TYR A 96 -1.88 -6.38 -2.43
C TYR A 96 -3.25 -5.87 -2.81
N LYS A 97 -4.21 -6.79 -2.80
CA LYS A 97 -5.63 -6.49 -2.76
C LYS A 97 -6.21 -7.11 -1.49
N CYS A 98 -6.76 -6.27 -0.63
CA CYS A 98 -7.40 -6.66 0.62
C CYS A 98 -8.91 -6.46 0.55
N GLY A 99 -9.64 -7.44 1.04
CA GLY A 99 -11.08 -7.40 1.25
C GLY A 99 -11.44 -8.21 2.49
N ASP A 100 -10.80 -7.91 3.62
CA ASP A 100 -10.92 -8.65 4.88
C ASP A 100 -12.29 -8.48 5.55
N GLU A 101 -12.89 -7.29 5.43
CA GLU A 101 -14.18 -6.95 6.02
C GLU A 101 -15.37 -7.15 5.07
N LEU A 102 -15.16 -7.73 3.88
CA LEU A 102 -16.21 -7.99 2.92
C LEU A 102 -16.99 -9.26 3.28
N ALA A 103 -18.23 -9.38 2.83
CA ALA A 103 -19.07 -10.57 2.98
C ALA A 103 -18.40 -11.85 2.44
N VAL A 104 -17.56 -11.69 1.41
CA VAL A 104 -16.64 -12.73 0.90
C VAL A 104 -15.22 -12.22 1.01
N PRO A 105 -14.54 -12.50 2.13
CA PRO A 105 -13.16 -12.05 2.33
C PRO A 105 -12.20 -12.60 1.27
N HIS A 106 -11.26 -11.76 0.82
CA HIS A 106 -10.24 -12.18 -0.12
C HIS A 106 -8.93 -11.41 0.10
N PHE A 107 -7.82 -12.09 -0.22
CA PHE A 107 -6.46 -11.59 -0.06
C PHE A 107 -5.63 -11.99 -1.28
N LEU A 108 -5.07 -11.02 -1.99
CA LEU A 108 -4.22 -11.25 -3.15
C LEU A 108 -2.90 -10.53 -2.94
N SER A 109 -1.81 -11.13 -3.43
CA SER A 109 -0.49 -10.53 -3.43
C SER A 109 0.19 -10.71 -4.79
N TRP A 110 1.00 -9.71 -5.18
CA TRP A 110 1.84 -9.82 -6.38
C TRP A 110 2.93 -10.87 -6.19
N ASN A 111 3.73 -10.75 -5.13
CA ASN A 111 4.70 -11.77 -4.75
C ASN A 111 4.08 -12.68 -3.68
N PRO A 112 4.15 -14.02 -3.83
CA PRO A 112 3.51 -14.95 -2.90
C PRO A 112 4.00 -14.78 -1.46
N ILE A 113 3.08 -14.98 -0.51
CA ILE A 113 3.36 -15.01 0.93
C ILE A 113 3.05 -16.41 1.45
N GLU A 114 4.06 -17.10 1.95
CA GLU A 114 3.94 -18.48 2.43
C GLU A 114 3.74 -18.50 3.96
N VAL A 115 2.53 -18.18 4.41
CA VAL A 115 2.14 -18.18 5.83
C VAL A 115 0.80 -18.87 6.03
N ALA A 116 0.55 -19.35 7.24
CA ALA A 116 -0.66 -20.12 7.55
C ALA A 116 -1.96 -19.30 7.53
N THR A 117 -1.86 -18.00 7.81
CA THR A 117 -3.00 -17.07 7.83
C THR A 117 -2.63 -15.81 7.07
N PRO A 118 -3.57 -15.16 6.36
CA PRO A 118 -3.28 -13.94 5.59
C PRO A 118 -2.62 -12.86 6.45
N ASP A 119 -1.42 -12.46 6.07
CA ASP A 119 -0.67 -11.38 6.69
C ASP A 119 0.24 -10.71 5.65
N PHE A 120 -0.04 -9.45 5.33
CA PHE A 120 0.75 -8.68 4.36
C PHE A 120 2.00 -8.04 4.95
N HIS A 121 2.07 -7.91 6.28
CA HIS A 121 3.21 -7.33 6.98
C HIS A 121 4.37 -8.32 7.14
N ARG A 122 4.79 -8.88 6.00
CA ARG A 122 5.83 -9.92 5.89
C ARG A 122 6.91 -9.47 4.90
N PRO A 123 7.79 -8.53 5.32
CA PRO A 123 8.79 -7.94 4.41
C PRO A 123 9.79 -8.95 3.84
N GLU A 124 9.94 -10.13 4.45
CA GLU A 124 10.74 -11.23 3.92
C GLU A 124 10.20 -11.84 2.61
N PHE A 125 8.92 -11.57 2.28
CA PHE A 125 8.29 -11.99 1.03
C PHE A 125 8.12 -10.84 0.03
N PHE A 126 8.77 -9.70 0.23
CA PHE A 126 8.76 -8.65 -0.78
C PHE A 126 9.55 -9.09 -2.01
N GLY A 127 9.00 -8.81 -3.18
CA GLY A 127 9.69 -8.99 -4.45
C GLY A 127 10.62 -7.83 -4.76
N THR A 128 11.42 -7.98 -5.80
CA THR A 128 12.35 -6.95 -6.29
C THR A 128 11.64 -6.03 -7.28
N LEU A 129 11.77 -4.73 -7.07
CA LEU A 129 11.29 -3.68 -7.97
C LEU A 129 12.49 -2.87 -8.46
N LEU A 130 12.74 -2.92 -9.77
CA LEU A 130 13.77 -2.12 -10.42
C LEU A 130 13.13 -0.87 -11.03
N LEU A 131 13.70 0.29 -10.76
CA LEU A 131 13.27 1.56 -11.36
C LEU A 131 14.07 1.83 -12.65
N ASP A 132 13.36 2.14 -13.74
CA ASP A 132 13.95 2.50 -15.03
C ASP A 132 14.26 4.00 -15.14
#